data_473fa6d20af856126a07b09bf938cc8b
#
_entry.id   473fa6d20af856126a07b09bf938cc8b
#
_cell.length_a   1.000
_cell.length_b   1.000
_cell.length_c   1.000
_cell.angle_alpha   90.00
_cell.angle_beta   90.00
_cell.angle_gamma   90.00
#
_symmetry.space_group_name_H-M   'P 1'
#
loop_
_entity.id
_entity.type
_entity.pdbx_description
1 polymer ?
#
loop_
_entity_poly.entity_id
_entity_poly.type
_entity_poly.pdbx_seq_one_letter_code
_entity_poly.pdbx_strand_id
1 'polypeptide(L)'
;LMHGPIGPSAACAVFTNNKFTIYSHSQALYDLKLSCSEYFKIDPNNITLKFRPGSGCYGHNGADDVAFEAAVLSKEFPDIHILLKWTREDEHCWEPYGSASLNKLTGVIDNEGKIVYWSNEAFSDTYMTRPSNTELHNFISYNFINNDFIKHKSTPKTRAHMGIHRNLDPLYDFGENRLVKNLVHNLPLRTSALRTLGAFSNVIALECFLNELAKTKNIDPFEIRINHLRDKRAINVIKNLKDHMIIDIQIDGSYRGIGFSRYKNSAAYCAVGVELKVHDLSL
;
A
#
# COMPACT_ATOMS: atom_id res chain seq x y z
N LEU A 1 -2.73 6.52 -5.80
CA LEU A 1 -1.49 7.16 -5.35
C LEU A 1 -0.29 6.48 -5.98
N MET A 2 0.74 7.24 -6.32
CA MET A 2 2.06 6.77 -6.73
C MET A 2 2.92 6.40 -5.50
N HIS A 3 4.02 5.66 -5.71
CA HIS A 3 4.93 5.28 -4.63
C HIS A 3 5.77 6.45 -4.11
N GLY A 4 6.13 7.39 -4.97
CA GLY A 4 6.92 8.57 -4.63
C GLY A 4 8.29 8.23 -4.02
N PRO A 5 9.08 7.31 -4.57
CA PRO A 5 10.41 7.02 -4.06
C PRO A 5 11.30 8.26 -4.19
N ILE A 6 12.31 8.39 -3.31
CA ILE A 6 13.22 9.55 -3.28
C ILE A 6 13.93 9.74 -4.63
N GLY A 7 14.34 8.64 -5.27
CA GLY A 7 14.87 8.64 -6.64
C GLY A 7 14.10 7.66 -7.53
N PRO A 8 14.10 7.87 -8.85
CA PRO A 8 13.47 6.95 -9.79
C PRO A 8 14.12 5.57 -9.77
N SER A 9 13.38 4.57 -10.26
CA SER A 9 13.82 3.18 -10.33
C SER A 9 15.02 3.03 -11.28
N ALA A 10 15.97 2.17 -10.88
CA ALA A 10 17.15 1.84 -11.64
C ALA A 10 17.56 0.38 -11.46
N ALA A 11 18.15 -0.22 -12.48
CA ALA A 11 18.69 -1.56 -12.43
C ALA A 11 19.93 -1.68 -13.35
N CYS A 12 20.78 -2.66 -13.04
CA CYS A 12 21.88 -3.01 -13.91
C CYS A 12 21.80 -4.49 -14.26
N ALA A 13 22.01 -4.85 -15.52
CA ALA A 13 22.03 -6.23 -15.95
C ALA A 13 23.21 -6.52 -16.88
N VAL A 14 23.68 -7.74 -16.86
CA VAL A 14 24.64 -8.29 -17.84
C VAL A 14 24.25 -9.72 -18.20
N PHE A 15 24.31 -10.03 -19.48
CA PHE A 15 24.13 -11.37 -20.01
C PHE A 15 25.45 -11.86 -20.60
N THR A 16 25.98 -12.93 -20.07
CA THR A 16 27.25 -13.53 -20.53
C THR A 16 27.22 -15.03 -20.33
N ASN A 17 27.80 -15.80 -21.27
CA ASN A 17 27.84 -17.27 -21.22
C ASN A 17 26.47 -17.92 -20.90
N ASN A 18 25.40 -17.44 -21.51
CA ASN A 18 24.02 -17.89 -21.30
C ASN A 18 23.53 -17.73 -19.84
N LYS A 19 24.07 -16.76 -19.10
CA LYS A 19 23.69 -16.46 -17.71
C LYS A 19 23.40 -14.97 -17.54
N PHE A 20 22.40 -14.68 -16.73
CA PHE A 20 22.12 -13.31 -16.29
C PHE A 20 22.68 -13.03 -14.91
N THR A 21 23.23 -11.84 -14.75
CA THR A 21 23.40 -11.18 -13.44
C THR A 21 22.66 -9.87 -13.47
N ILE A 22 21.66 -9.72 -12.60
CA ILE A 22 20.78 -8.56 -12.52
C ILE A 22 20.85 -7.95 -11.12
N TYR A 23 21.09 -6.65 -11.04
CA TYR A 23 21.13 -5.88 -9.81
C TYR A 23 19.87 -5.02 -9.75
N SER A 24 19.09 -5.14 -8.67
CA SER A 24 17.84 -4.42 -8.50
C SER A 24 17.57 -4.10 -7.03
N HIS A 25 16.79 -3.06 -6.79
CA HIS A 25 16.24 -2.70 -5.48
C HIS A 25 14.81 -3.20 -5.26
N SER A 26 14.31 -4.09 -6.10
CA SER A 26 12.99 -4.70 -5.95
C SER A 26 12.86 -5.47 -4.64
N GLN A 27 11.67 -5.43 -4.03
CA GLN A 27 11.31 -6.22 -2.85
C GLN A 27 10.94 -7.67 -3.19
N ALA A 28 10.84 -8.05 -4.48
CA ALA A 28 10.39 -9.37 -4.93
C ALA A 28 11.38 -10.02 -5.91
N LEU A 29 12.66 -10.07 -5.54
CA LEU A 29 13.72 -10.61 -6.41
C LEU A 29 13.45 -12.06 -6.84
N TYR A 30 12.84 -12.88 -6.00
CA TYR A 30 12.55 -14.26 -6.36
C TYR A 30 11.49 -14.37 -7.47
N ASP A 31 10.40 -13.61 -7.34
CA ASP A 31 9.34 -13.57 -8.36
C ASP A 31 9.89 -12.97 -9.68
N LEU A 32 10.69 -11.92 -9.58
CA LEU A 32 11.39 -11.32 -10.73
C LEU A 32 12.32 -12.32 -11.43
N LYS A 33 13.06 -13.14 -10.66
CA LYS A 33 13.90 -14.22 -11.21
C LYS A 33 13.07 -15.22 -12.01
N LEU A 34 11.95 -15.69 -11.45
CA LEU A 34 11.07 -16.64 -12.12
C LEU A 34 10.43 -16.04 -13.38
N SER A 35 10.07 -14.77 -13.32
CA SER A 35 9.54 -14.03 -14.48
C SER A 35 10.57 -13.92 -15.60
N CYS A 36 11.80 -13.55 -15.29
CA CYS A 36 12.90 -13.52 -16.27
C CYS A 36 13.18 -14.93 -16.84
N SER A 37 13.18 -15.96 -16.00
CA SER A 37 13.35 -17.36 -16.44
C SER A 37 12.28 -17.75 -17.47
N GLU A 38 11.03 -17.44 -17.17
CA GLU A 38 9.90 -17.75 -18.06
C GLU A 38 9.99 -16.97 -19.37
N TYR A 39 10.28 -15.67 -19.31
CA TYR A 39 10.37 -14.84 -20.51
C TYR A 39 11.52 -15.25 -21.44
N PHE A 40 12.73 -15.42 -20.89
CA PHE A 40 13.91 -15.74 -21.67
C PHE A 40 14.06 -17.21 -22.02
N LYS A 41 13.23 -18.09 -21.43
CA LYS A 41 13.35 -19.56 -21.53
C LYS A 41 14.73 -20.06 -21.10
N ILE A 42 15.21 -19.51 -19.99
CA ILE A 42 16.51 -19.85 -19.38
C ILE A 42 16.27 -20.46 -18.01
N ASP A 43 17.04 -21.52 -17.68
CA ASP A 43 16.97 -22.15 -16.36
C ASP A 43 17.17 -21.11 -15.26
N PRO A 44 16.30 -21.08 -14.22
CA PRO A 44 16.44 -20.14 -13.10
C PRO A 44 17.82 -20.19 -12.42
N ASN A 45 18.52 -21.33 -12.47
CA ASN A 45 19.88 -21.45 -11.94
C ASN A 45 20.92 -20.63 -12.72
N ASN A 46 20.61 -20.25 -13.95
CA ASN A 46 21.42 -19.37 -14.78
C ASN A 46 21.05 -17.90 -14.64
N ILE A 47 20.14 -17.56 -13.72
CA ILE A 47 19.75 -16.18 -13.44
C ILE A 47 20.10 -15.85 -11.98
N THR A 48 21.01 -14.89 -11.81
CA THR A 48 21.41 -14.40 -10.50
C THR A 48 20.84 -13.00 -10.30
N LEU A 49 19.92 -12.85 -9.33
CA LEU A 49 19.45 -11.54 -8.88
C LEU A 49 20.20 -11.12 -7.62
N LYS A 50 20.75 -9.92 -7.65
CA LYS A 50 21.48 -9.31 -6.53
C LYS A 50 20.78 -8.06 -6.04
N PHE A 51 20.34 -8.09 -4.79
CA PHE A 51 19.77 -6.90 -4.16
C PHE A 51 20.84 -5.79 -4.06
N ARG A 52 20.43 -4.59 -4.43
CA ARG A 52 21.17 -3.36 -4.16
C ARG A 52 20.26 -2.35 -3.51
N PRO A 53 20.66 -1.72 -2.40
CA PRO A 53 19.91 -0.63 -1.83
C PRO A 53 19.67 0.47 -2.87
N GLY A 54 18.43 0.93 -2.94
CA GLY A 54 18.00 2.01 -3.82
C GLY A 54 17.23 3.06 -3.04
N SER A 55 16.62 3.97 -3.75
CA SER A 55 15.89 5.11 -3.19
C SER A 55 14.50 4.77 -2.62
N GLY A 56 14.18 3.50 -2.49
CA GLY A 56 12.91 2.97 -2.00
C GLY A 56 12.14 2.21 -3.06
N CYS A 57 11.38 1.21 -2.62
CA CYS A 57 10.47 0.44 -3.48
C CYS A 57 9.00 0.60 -3.01
N TYR A 58 8.78 0.66 -1.71
CA TYR A 58 7.50 0.92 -1.03
C TYR A 58 6.32 0.06 -1.50
N GLY A 59 6.60 -1.15 -1.92
CA GLY A 59 5.67 -2.08 -2.51
C GLY A 59 6.13 -2.53 -3.89
N HIS A 60 5.32 -2.35 -4.90
CA HIS A 60 5.64 -2.66 -6.29
C HIS A 60 5.66 -1.36 -7.12
N ASN A 61 6.77 -0.64 -7.07
CA ASN A 61 7.05 0.49 -7.97
C ASN A 61 7.74 0.01 -9.25
N GLY A 62 8.33 0.90 -10.04
CA GLY A 62 9.04 0.59 -11.28
C GLY A 62 10.29 -0.30 -11.14
N ALA A 63 10.70 -0.70 -9.93
CA ALA A 63 11.92 -1.48 -9.72
C ALA A 63 11.94 -2.84 -10.40
N ASP A 64 10.79 -3.50 -10.49
CA ASP A 64 10.65 -4.78 -11.21
C ASP A 64 10.70 -4.55 -12.73
N ASP A 65 10.01 -3.53 -13.21
CA ASP A 65 9.96 -3.17 -14.65
C ASP A 65 11.35 -2.81 -15.17
N VAL A 66 12.03 -1.87 -14.53
CA VAL A 66 13.36 -1.42 -14.96
C VAL A 66 14.40 -2.54 -14.91
N ALA A 67 14.27 -3.49 -13.99
CA ALA A 67 15.15 -4.65 -13.90
C ALA A 67 14.91 -5.64 -15.05
N PHE A 68 13.66 -5.85 -15.40
CA PHE A 68 13.28 -6.66 -16.56
C PHE A 68 13.75 -6.02 -17.87
N GLU A 69 13.55 -4.73 -18.05
CA GLU A 69 14.01 -3.95 -19.21
C GLU A 69 15.54 -3.99 -19.36
N ALA A 70 16.27 -3.81 -18.27
CA ALA A 70 17.74 -3.94 -18.29
C ALA A 70 18.19 -5.35 -18.69
N ALA A 71 17.45 -6.39 -18.25
CA ALA A 71 17.73 -7.76 -18.66
C ALA A 71 17.47 -7.98 -20.16
N VAL A 72 16.35 -7.46 -20.69
CA VAL A 72 16.03 -7.53 -22.12
C VAL A 72 17.15 -6.91 -22.94
N LEU A 73 17.54 -5.69 -22.62
CA LEU A 73 18.62 -4.99 -23.32
C LEU A 73 19.97 -5.71 -23.19
N SER A 74 20.29 -6.25 -22.00
CA SER A 74 21.56 -6.97 -21.82
C SER A 74 21.65 -8.26 -22.65
N LYS A 75 20.53 -8.87 -23.01
CA LYS A 75 20.49 -10.03 -23.90
C LYS A 75 20.75 -9.65 -25.35
N GLU A 76 20.25 -8.49 -25.79
CA GLU A 76 20.53 -7.95 -27.12
C GLU A 76 21.99 -7.47 -27.26
N PHE A 77 22.63 -7.08 -26.17
CA PHE A 77 24.02 -6.63 -26.12
C PHE A 77 24.83 -7.49 -25.13
N PRO A 78 25.17 -8.76 -25.48
CA PRO A 78 25.90 -9.65 -24.60
C PRO A 78 27.26 -9.08 -24.18
N ASP A 79 27.72 -9.49 -22.98
CA ASP A 79 28.99 -9.10 -22.37
C ASP A 79 29.12 -7.60 -22.00
N ILE A 80 28.04 -6.83 -22.19
CA ILE A 80 27.97 -5.42 -21.83
C ILE A 80 27.09 -5.25 -20.59
N HIS A 81 27.57 -4.47 -19.62
CA HIS A 81 26.77 -4.07 -18.46
C HIS A 81 25.82 -2.95 -18.86
N ILE A 82 24.52 -3.24 -18.82
CA ILE A 82 23.47 -2.28 -19.13
C ILE A 82 22.98 -1.68 -17.81
N LEU A 83 23.21 -0.40 -17.60
CA LEU A 83 22.59 0.38 -16.53
C LEU A 83 21.39 1.13 -17.10
N LEU A 84 20.19 0.72 -16.69
CA LEU A 84 18.95 1.40 -17.02
C LEU A 84 18.45 2.18 -15.82
N LYS A 85 18.09 3.43 -16.03
CA LYS A 85 17.51 4.31 -15.04
C LYS A 85 16.35 5.06 -15.64
N TRP A 86 15.19 4.96 -15.03
CA TRP A 86 14.03 5.77 -15.40
C TRP A 86 14.24 7.23 -14.99
N THR A 87 13.60 8.14 -15.68
CA THR A 87 13.42 9.51 -15.23
C THR A 87 12.30 9.58 -14.19
N ARG A 88 12.10 10.74 -13.58
CA ARG A 88 10.94 10.93 -12.67
C ARG A 88 9.63 10.87 -13.44
N GLU A 89 9.63 11.37 -14.65
CA GLU A 89 8.49 11.33 -15.57
C GLU A 89 8.15 9.87 -15.95
N ASP A 90 9.15 9.05 -16.26
CA ASP A 90 8.94 7.62 -16.56
C ASP A 90 8.36 6.89 -15.33
N GLU A 91 8.91 7.13 -14.12
CA GLU A 91 8.40 6.55 -12.88
C GLU A 91 6.92 6.91 -12.70
N HIS A 92 6.53 8.18 -12.88
CA HIS A 92 5.15 8.61 -12.72
C HIS A 92 4.21 8.09 -13.80
N CYS A 93 4.70 7.92 -15.04
CA CYS A 93 3.87 7.43 -16.14
C CYS A 93 3.68 5.91 -16.10
N TRP A 94 4.69 5.16 -15.69
CA TRP A 94 4.77 3.74 -15.97
C TRP A 94 4.78 2.83 -14.74
N GLU A 95 5.05 3.33 -13.53
CA GLU A 95 4.96 2.50 -12.34
C GLU A 95 3.51 2.03 -12.10
N PRO A 96 3.29 0.86 -11.45
CA PRO A 96 1.96 0.50 -11.00
C PRO A 96 1.54 1.38 -9.82
N TYR A 97 0.32 1.90 -9.83
CA TYR A 97 -0.22 2.73 -8.75
C TYR A 97 -0.81 1.90 -7.61
N GLY A 98 -0.95 2.50 -6.43
CA GLY A 98 -1.81 1.94 -5.39
C GLY A 98 -3.26 1.94 -5.85
N SER A 99 -3.96 0.83 -5.59
CA SER A 99 -5.35 0.66 -6.02
C SER A 99 -6.27 1.73 -5.41
N ALA A 100 -7.22 2.20 -6.19
CA ALA A 100 -8.30 3.03 -5.68
C ALA A 100 -9.18 2.23 -4.70
N SER A 101 -9.74 2.89 -3.72
CA SER A 101 -10.61 2.28 -2.70
C SER A 101 -11.82 3.15 -2.42
N LEU A 102 -12.95 2.49 -2.17
CA LEU A 102 -14.15 3.09 -1.63
C LEU A 102 -14.57 2.29 -0.40
N ASN A 103 -14.85 2.98 0.70
CA ASN A 103 -15.41 2.37 1.91
C ASN A 103 -16.78 2.96 2.21
N LYS A 104 -17.78 2.09 2.42
CA LYS A 104 -19.10 2.45 2.92
C LYS A 104 -19.19 2.03 4.37
N LEU A 105 -19.40 2.99 5.27
CA LEU A 105 -19.47 2.75 6.69
C LEU A 105 -20.87 3.04 7.23
N THR A 106 -21.26 2.24 8.20
CA THR A 106 -22.47 2.46 9.01
C THR A 106 -22.13 2.13 10.45
N GLY A 107 -22.49 3.00 11.36
CA GLY A 107 -22.30 2.82 12.80
C GLY A 107 -23.55 3.21 13.57
N VAL A 108 -23.86 2.46 14.62
CA VAL A 108 -24.92 2.80 15.58
C VAL A 108 -24.26 2.99 16.95
N ILE A 109 -24.43 4.18 17.50
CA ILE A 109 -23.97 4.53 18.84
C ILE A 109 -25.18 4.70 19.76
N ASP A 110 -25.16 4.04 20.92
CA ASP A 110 -26.25 4.11 21.91
C ASP A 110 -26.20 5.41 22.74
N ASN A 111 -27.11 5.53 23.71
CA ASN A 111 -27.15 6.71 24.57
C ASN A 111 -26.01 6.79 25.57
N GLU A 112 -25.32 5.69 25.83
CA GLU A 112 -24.18 5.58 26.74
C GLU A 112 -22.86 5.86 26.01
N GLY A 113 -22.90 6.10 24.69
CA GLY A 113 -21.72 6.36 23.87
C GLY A 113 -20.98 5.10 23.41
N LYS A 114 -21.64 3.94 23.49
CA LYS A 114 -21.09 2.67 23.04
C LYS A 114 -21.52 2.38 21.61
N ILE A 115 -20.58 1.98 20.77
CA ILE A 115 -20.86 1.54 19.39
C ILE A 115 -21.39 0.10 19.45
N VAL A 116 -22.68 -0.05 19.16
CA VAL A 116 -23.38 -1.34 19.25
C VAL A 116 -23.51 -2.06 17.92
N TYR A 117 -23.33 -1.35 16.81
CA TYR A 117 -23.29 -1.90 15.47
C TYR A 117 -22.24 -1.18 14.64
N TRP A 118 -21.49 -1.95 13.84
CA TRP A 118 -20.50 -1.45 12.90
C TRP A 118 -20.57 -2.19 11.58
N SER A 119 -20.59 -1.48 10.48
CA SER A 119 -20.44 -2.06 9.15
C SER A 119 -19.40 -1.31 8.34
N ASN A 120 -18.50 -2.04 7.70
CA ASN A 120 -17.56 -1.50 6.71
C ASN A 120 -17.58 -2.38 5.47
N GLU A 121 -17.95 -1.80 4.35
CA GLU A 121 -17.97 -2.44 3.05
C GLU A 121 -16.93 -1.77 2.15
N ALA A 122 -15.81 -2.45 1.90
CA ALA A 122 -14.68 -1.96 1.12
C ALA A 122 -14.72 -2.48 -0.33
N PHE A 123 -14.46 -1.59 -1.27
CA PHE A 123 -14.35 -1.87 -2.71
C PHE A 123 -12.96 -1.47 -3.18
N SER A 124 -12.19 -2.37 -3.76
CA SER A 124 -10.85 -2.11 -4.28
C SER A 124 -10.36 -3.27 -5.14
N ASP A 125 -9.22 -3.10 -5.80
CA ASP A 125 -8.45 -4.20 -6.37
C ASP A 125 -7.58 -4.88 -5.29
N THR A 126 -6.94 -6.00 -5.66
CA THR A 126 -6.25 -6.91 -4.71
C THR A 126 -4.99 -6.32 -4.08
N TYR A 127 -4.38 -5.28 -4.64
CA TYR A 127 -3.03 -4.79 -4.30
C TYR A 127 -1.91 -5.83 -4.49
N MET A 128 -2.15 -6.91 -5.23
CA MET A 128 -1.21 -8.03 -5.34
C MET A 128 -1.09 -8.53 -6.78
N THR A 129 -0.64 -7.65 -7.66
CA THR A 129 -0.51 -7.87 -9.11
C THR A 129 0.96 -7.80 -9.55
N ARG A 130 1.87 -8.22 -8.71
CA ARG A 130 3.29 -8.26 -9.03
C ARG A 130 3.57 -9.27 -10.14
N PRO A 131 4.55 -9.02 -11.04
CA PRO A 131 4.95 -10.01 -12.02
C PRO A 131 5.34 -11.34 -11.39
N SER A 132 5.07 -12.43 -12.10
CA SER A 132 5.46 -13.79 -11.74
C SER A 132 5.68 -14.59 -13.02
N ASN A 133 6.11 -15.84 -12.91
CA ASN A 133 6.27 -16.72 -14.06
C ASN A 133 4.96 -17.03 -14.81
N THR A 134 3.81 -16.76 -14.22
CA THR A 134 2.48 -16.93 -14.84
C THR A 134 1.81 -15.60 -15.17
N GLU A 135 2.43 -14.46 -14.84
CA GLU A 135 1.82 -13.13 -14.89
C GLU A 135 2.79 -12.10 -15.49
N LEU A 136 3.36 -12.42 -16.67
CA LEU A 136 4.34 -11.54 -17.35
C LEU A 136 3.71 -10.23 -17.84
N HIS A 137 2.41 -10.21 -18.11
CA HIS A 137 1.68 -8.99 -18.50
C HIS A 137 1.68 -7.90 -17.42
N ASN A 138 2.12 -8.23 -16.20
CA ASN A 138 2.31 -7.23 -15.14
C ASN A 138 3.61 -6.43 -15.29
N PHE A 139 4.51 -6.77 -16.25
CA PHE A 139 5.53 -5.85 -16.73
C PHE A 139 4.96 -4.95 -17.82
N ILE A 140 5.18 -3.66 -17.72
CA ILE A 140 4.69 -2.73 -18.74
C ILE A 140 5.38 -2.97 -20.10
N SER A 141 6.70 -3.13 -20.10
CA SER A 141 7.49 -3.35 -21.31
C SER A 141 7.21 -4.70 -21.98
N TYR A 142 6.81 -5.74 -21.24
CA TYR A 142 6.38 -7.01 -21.84
C TYR A 142 5.22 -6.81 -22.81
N ASN A 143 4.23 -6.00 -22.42
CA ASN A 143 3.07 -5.73 -23.27
C ASN A 143 3.44 -4.96 -24.54
N PHE A 144 4.37 -4.01 -24.47
CA PHE A 144 4.85 -3.27 -25.63
C PHE A 144 5.70 -4.14 -26.58
N ILE A 145 6.61 -4.95 -26.03
CA ILE A 145 7.48 -5.83 -26.84
C ILE A 145 6.64 -6.87 -27.59
N ASN A 146 5.62 -7.43 -26.96
CA ASN A 146 4.80 -8.48 -27.57
C ASN A 146 3.54 -7.94 -28.26
N ASN A 147 3.32 -6.63 -28.24
CA ASN A 147 2.11 -5.99 -28.75
C ASN A 147 0.81 -6.64 -28.19
N ASP A 148 0.83 -6.99 -26.91
CA ASP A 148 -0.21 -7.75 -26.26
C ASP A 148 -0.58 -7.08 -24.92
N PHE A 149 -1.59 -6.24 -24.94
CA PHE A 149 -2.05 -5.45 -23.80
C PHE A 149 -3.16 -6.16 -23.02
N ILE A 150 -2.88 -7.36 -22.54
CA ILE A 150 -3.80 -8.09 -21.66
C ILE A 150 -3.81 -7.45 -20.29
N LYS A 151 -4.99 -7.05 -19.83
CA LYS A 151 -5.15 -6.60 -18.45
C LYS A 151 -5.08 -7.78 -17.48
N HIS A 152 -4.26 -7.64 -16.46
CA HIS A 152 -4.21 -8.61 -15.38
C HIS A 152 -5.60 -8.81 -14.75
N LYS A 153 -6.00 -10.05 -14.59
CA LYS A 153 -7.24 -10.42 -13.90
C LYS A 153 -6.95 -10.67 -12.42
N SER A 154 -7.27 -9.69 -11.61
CA SER A 154 -7.11 -9.78 -10.17
C SER A 154 -7.87 -10.96 -9.57
N THR A 155 -7.25 -11.65 -8.63
CA THR A 155 -7.86 -12.74 -7.88
C THR A 155 -8.06 -12.39 -6.41
N PRO A 156 -9.18 -12.79 -5.77
CA PRO A 156 -9.41 -12.51 -4.36
C PRO A 156 -8.32 -13.12 -3.48
N LYS A 157 -7.84 -12.38 -2.50
CA LYS A 157 -6.94 -12.90 -1.47
C LYS A 157 -7.75 -13.24 -0.21
N THR A 158 -7.49 -14.41 0.36
CA THR A 158 -8.31 -14.97 1.47
C THR A 158 -7.56 -15.11 2.79
N ARG A 159 -6.23 -15.06 2.80
CA ARG A 159 -5.44 -15.10 4.05
C ARG A 159 -5.70 -13.85 4.88
N ALA A 160 -5.64 -13.97 6.20
CA ALA A 160 -5.84 -12.88 7.14
C ALA A 160 -4.99 -11.64 6.79
N HIS A 161 -5.58 -10.47 6.88
CA HIS A 161 -4.94 -9.16 6.67
C HIS A 161 -4.18 -9.03 5.33
N MET A 162 -4.74 -9.55 4.24
CA MET A 162 -4.18 -9.43 2.88
C MET A 162 -5.02 -8.50 1.98
N GLY A 163 -4.35 -7.84 1.03
CA GLY A 163 -5.03 -7.07 -0.02
C GLY A 163 -6.05 -6.08 0.53
N ILE A 164 -7.27 -6.15 0.02
CA ILE A 164 -8.38 -5.23 0.33
C ILE A 164 -8.72 -5.22 1.83
N HIS A 165 -8.75 -6.38 2.47
CA HIS A 165 -9.21 -6.52 3.86
C HIS A 165 -8.12 -6.35 4.92
N ARG A 166 -6.95 -5.80 4.55
CA ARG A 166 -5.94 -5.45 5.54
C ARG A 166 -6.44 -4.32 6.43
N ASN A 167 -6.54 -4.58 7.75
CA ASN A 167 -7.14 -3.65 8.73
C ASN A 167 -8.59 -3.24 8.41
N LEU A 168 -9.34 -4.04 7.64
CA LEU A 168 -10.79 -3.86 7.51
C LEU A 168 -11.51 -4.22 8.81
N ASP A 169 -11.05 -5.27 9.47
CA ASP A 169 -11.44 -5.65 10.81
C ASP A 169 -10.86 -4.63 11.80
N PRO A 170 -11.69 -3.88 12.52
CA PRO A 170 -11.22 -2.88 13.49
C PRO A 170 -10.56 -3.55 14.69
N LEU A 171 -9.54 -2.90 15.26
CA LEU A 171 -8.96 -3.36 16.54
C LEU A 171 -9.92 -3.09 17.71
N TYR A 172 -10.89 -2.22 17.51
CA TYR A 172 -11.86 -1.81 18.49
C TYR A 172 -12.91 -2.90 18.76
N ASP A 173 -13.33 -2.98 20.00
CA ASP A 173 -14.42 -3.86 20.45
C ASP A 173 -15.77 -3.16 20.24
N PHE A 174 -16.24 -3.19 19.02
CA PHE A 174 -17.59 -2.75 18.68
C PHE A 174 -18.58 -3.91 18.93
N GLY A 175 -19.86 -3.61 18.96
CA GLY A 175 -20.91 -4.63 19.10
C GLY A 175 -21.01 -5.55 17.88
N GLU A 176 -22.16 -5.64 17.27
CA GLU A 176 -22.33 -6.43 16.05
C GLU A 176 -21.50 -5.84 14.90
N ASN A 177 -20.74 -6.70 14.20
CA ASN A 177 -19.88 -6.31 13.08
C ASN A 177 -20.29 -6.95 11.78
N ARG A 178 -20.40 -6.15 10.71
CA ARG A 178 -20.55 -6.60 9.33
C ARG A 178 -19.40 -6.07 8.49
N LEU A 179 -18.51 -6.95 8.05
CA LEU A 179 -17.32 -6.60 7.27
C LEU A 179 -17.38 -7.26 5.90
N VAL A 180 -17.36 -6.47 4.84
CA VAL A 180 -17.48 -6.94 3.46
C VAL A 180 -16.34 -6.39 2.62
N LYS A 181 -15.72 -7.23 1.81
CA LYS A 181 -14.78 -6.81 0.77
C LYS A 181 -15.32 -7.16 -0.61
N ASN A 182 -15.26 -6.21 -1.51
CA ASN A 182 -15.67 -6.36 -2.90
C ASN A 182 -14.45 -6.15 -3.80
N LEU A 183 -14.16 -7.15 -4.62
CA LEU A 183 -13.10 -7.07 -5.60
C LEU A 183 -13.60 -6.31 -6.83
N VAL A 184 -12.93 -5.21 -7.15
CA VAL A 184 -13.20 -4.40 -8.34
C VAL A 184 -12.18 -4.79 -9.41
N HIS A 185 -12.69 -5.24 -10.55
CA HIS A 185 -11.88 -5.61 -11.70
C HIS A 185 -11.74 -4.42 -12.68
N ASN A 186 -10.77 -4.52 -13.56
CA ASN A 186 -10.62 -3.63 -14.72
C ASN A 186 -10.47 -2.15 -14.35
N LEU A 187 -9.68 -1.86 -13.32
CA LEU A 187 -9.30 -0.48 -13.05
C LEU A 187 -8.63 0.15 -14.29
N PRO A 188 -8.80 1.47 -14.53
CA PRO A 188 -8.29 2.12 -15.74
C PRO A 188 -6.77 2.16 -15.80
N LEU A 189 -6.10 2.17 -14.64
CA LEU A 189 -4.64 2.20 -14.53
C LEU A 189 -4.10 0.85 -14.10
N ARG A 190 -2.83 0.59 -14.41
CA ARG A 190 -2.08 -0.51 -13.82
C ARG A 190 -1.91 -0.27 -12.32
N THR A 191 -2.38 -1.20 -11.50
CA THR A 191 -2.34 -1.10 -10.04
C THR A 191 -1.63 -2.27 -9.42
N SER A 192 -0.94 -2.04 -8.30
CA SER A 192 -0.32 -3.10 -7.51
C SER A 192 -0.11 -2.67 -6.05
N ALA A 193 0.80 -3.34 -5.36
CA ALA A 193 1.09 -3.11 -3.97
C ALA A 193 1.72 -1.73 -3.73
N LEU A 194 0.95 -0.83 -3.15
CA LEU A 194 1.49 0.38 -2.51
C LEU A 194 1.61 0.11 -1.01
N ARG A 195 2.62 0.68 -0.36
CA ARG A 195 2.88 0.55 1.07
C ARG A 195 1.59 0.62 1.89
N THR A 196 1.40 -0.33 2.80
CA THR A 196 0.23 -0.58 3.63
C THR A 196 -0.95 -1.30 2.94
N LEU A 197 -1.03 -1.35 1.60
CA LEU A 197 -2.13 -1.99 0.88
C LEU A 197 -3.50 -1.42 1.31
N GLY A 198 -4.51 -2.27 1.52
CA GLY A 198 -5.84 -1.87 1.97
C GLY A 198 -5.89 -1.21 3.35
N ALA A 199 -4.85 -1.37 4.21
CA ALA A 199 -4.82 -0.72 5.50
C ALA A 199 -4.89 0.81 5.41
N PHE A 200 -4.31 1.41 4.36
CA PHE A 200 -4.36 2.86 4.18
C PHE A 200 -5.80 3.37 4.14
N SER A 201 -6.61 2.85 3.23
CA SER A 201 -7.99 3.28 3.07
C SER A 201 -8.89 2.85 4.24
N ASN A 202 -8.72 1.61 4.72
CA ASN A 202 -9.56 1.08 5.79
C ASN A 202 -9.35 1.80 7.11
N VAL A 203 -8.09 2.15 7.45
CA VAL A 203 -7.79 2.89 8.68
C VAL A 203 -8.27 4.34 8.58
N ILE A 204 -8.04 5.01 7.44
CA ILE A 204 -8.55 6.39 7.25
C ILE A 204 -10.08 6.40 7.39
N ALA A 205 -10.77 5.51 6.69
CA ALA A 205 -12.22 5.44 6.74
C ALA A 205 -12.74 5.18 8.16
N LEU A 206 -12.15 4.21 8.86
CA LEU A 206 -12.48 3.88 10.25
C LEU A 206 -12.27 5.07 11.19
N GLU A 207 -11.09 5.67 11.18
CA GLU A 207 -10.70 6.71 12.12
C GLU A 207 -11.46 8.03 11.90
N CYS A 208 -11.71 8.39 10.64
CA CYS A 208 -12.55 9.55 10.31
C CYS A 208 -13.99 9.34 10.78
N PHE A 209 -14.57 8.17 10.51
CA PHE A 209 -15.94 7.88 10.89
C PHE A 209 -16.12 7.76 12.42
N LEU A 210 -15.10 7.27 13.14
CA LEU A 210 -15.10 7.33 14.60
C LEU A 210 -15.19 8.77 15.14
N ASN A 211 -14.46 9.69 14.53
CA ASN A 211 -14.53 11.11 14.90
C ASN A 211 -15.92 11.70 14.63
N GLU A 212 -16.56 11.33 13.51
CA GLU A 212 -17.94 11.74 13.21
C GLU A 212 -18.93 11.19 14.26
N LEU A 213 -18.84 9.91 14.59
CA LEU A 213 -19.69 9.31 15.64
C LEU A 213 -19.48 9.97 17.00
N ALA A 214 -18.22 10.20 17.40
CA ALA A 214 -17.92 10.91 18.66
C ALA A 214 -18.57 12.29 18.70
N LYS A 215 -18.50 13.03 17.59
CA LYS A 215 -19.11 14.36 17.49
C LYS A 215 -20.64 14.31 17.65
N THR A 216 -21.33 13.31 17.13
CA THR A 216 -22.80 13.19 17.27
C THR A 216 -23.26 13.07 18.71
N LYS A 217 -22.41 12.56 19.59
CA LYS A 217 -22.71 12.36 21.03
C LYS A 217 -21.89 13.28 21.95
N ASN A 218 -21.15 14.24 21.37
CA ASN A 218 -20.24 15.14 22.08
C ASN A 218 -19.23 14.38 22.98
N ILE A 219 -18.70 13.27 22.48
CA ILE A 219 -17.69 12.45 23.14
C ILE A 219 -16.31 12.90 22.67
N ASP A 220 -15.36 12.97 23.61
CA ASP A 220 -13.95 13.25 23.28
C ASP A 220 -13.39 12.19 22.32
N PRO A 221 -12.70 12.58 21.23
CA PRO A 221 -12.16 11.63 20.25
C PRO A 221 -11.15 10.62 20.83
N PHE A 222 -10.46 10.93 21.89
CA PHE A 222 -9.62 9.98 22.62
C PHE A 222 -10.45 8.99 23.40
N GLU A 223 -11.47 9.47 24.13
CA GLU A 223 -12.30 8.64 24.97
C GLU A 223 -13.11 7.62 24.19
N ILE A 224 -13.68 7.97 23.03
CA ILE A 224 -14.39 6.99 22.20
C ILE A 224 -13.49 5.83 21.80
N ARG A 225 -12.19 6.08 21.53
CA ARG A 225 -11.21 5.04 21.22
C ARG A 225 -10.84 4.21 22.42
N ILE A 226 -10.52 4.85 23.53
CA ILE A 226 -10.13 4.18 24.79
C ILE A 226 -11.24 3.26 25.29
N ASN A 227 -12.49 3.72 25.24
CA ASN A 227 -13.65 2.97 25.74
C ASN A 227 -14.00 1.74 24.87
N HIS A 228 -13.53 1.69 23.62
CA HIS A 228 -13.74 0.58 22.72
C HIS A 228 -12.49 -0.29 22.52
N LEU A 229 -11.45 -0.16 23.33
CA LEU A 229 -10.25 -0.98 23.25
C LEU A 229 -10.11 -1.88 24.46
N ARG A 230 -9.76 -3.16 24.22
CA ARG A 230 -9.36 -4.12 25.26
C ARG A 230 -7.85 -4.23 25.42
N ASP A 231 -7.11 -3.91 24.38
CA ASP A 231 -5.64 -4.00 24.35
C ASP A 231 -5.00 -2.87 25.14
N LYS A 232 -4.44 -3.21 26.31
CA LYS A 232 -3.80 -2.23 27.22
C LYS A 232 -2.66 -1.44 26.56
N ARG A 233 -1.92 -2.05 25.62
CA ARG A 233 -0.84 -1.35 24.93
C ARG A 233 -1.42 -0.32 23.97
N ALA A 234 -2.48 -0.65 23.25
CA ALA A 234 -3.21 0.29 22.39
C ALA A 234 -3.74 1.48 23.20
N ILE A 235 -4.39 1.20 24.33
CA ILE A 235 -4.89 2.23 25.25
C ILE A 235 -3.77 3.15 25.72
N ASN A 236 -2.63 2.58 26.13
CA ASN A 236 -1.49 3.36 26.62
C ASN A 236 -0.87 4.25 25.52
N VAL A 237 -0.80 3.78 24.27
CA VAL A 237 -0.32 4.59 23.14
C VAL A 237 -1.22 5.80 22.90
N ILE A 238 -2.55 5.61 22.97
CA ILE A 238 -3.53 6.69 22.80
C ILE A 238 -3.48 7.67 23.99
N LYS A 239 -3.40 7.17 25.22
CA LYS A 239 -3.27 8.03 26.40
C LYS A 239 -2.01 8.88 26.37
N ASN A 240 -0.87 8.28 25.99
CA ASN A 240 0.38 9.01 25.84
C ASN A 240 0.27 10.13 24.82
N LEU A 241 -0.39 9.88 23.67
CA LEU A 241 -0.66 10.94 22.70
C LEU A 241 -1.57 12.02 23.29
N LYS A 242 -2.64 11.63 24.01
CA LYS A 242 -3.55 12.57 24.65
C LYS A 242 -2.79 13.52 25.58
N ASP A 243 -1.94 12.98 26.46
CA ASP A 243 -1.15 13.76 27.43
C ASP A 243 -0.21 14.77 26.73
N HIS A 244 0.31 14.43 25.54
CA HIS A 244 1.16 15.35 24.74
C HIS A 244 0.37 16.37 23.94
N MET A 245 -0.90 16.09 23.61
CA MET A 245 -1.78 17.01 22.85
C MET A 245 -2.64 17.91 23.75
N ILE A 246 -2.69 17.68 25.06
CA ILE A 246 -3.31 18.58 26.04
C ILE A 246 -2.39 19.79 26.23
N ILE A 247 -2.25 20.58 25.20
CA ILE A 247 -1.77 21.93 25.34
C ILE A 247 -3.01 22.81 25.26
N ASP A 248 -3.31 23.47 26.36
CA ASP A 248 -4.51 24.28 26.63
C ASP A 248 -4.63 25.56 25.77
N ILE A 249 -4.04 25.60 24.63
CA ILE A 249 -4.13 26.74 23.74
C ILE A 249 -4.95 26.32 22.53
N GLN A 250 -6.26 26.48 22.58
CA GLN A 250 -7.05 26.66 21.38
C GLN A 250 -6.56 27.96 20.69
N ILE A 251 -5.61 27.78 19.80
CA ILE A 251 -5.26 28.87 18.89
C ILE A 251 -6.48 29.08 17.99
N ASP A 252 -7.07 30.25 18.02
CA ASP A 252 -8.23 30.58 17.22
C ASP A 252 -7.96 30.25 15.74
N GLY A 253 -8.90 29.52 15.11
CA GLY A 253 -8.76 29.03 13.73
C GLY A 253 -7.88 27.80 13.57
N SER A 254 -7.48 27.07 14.65
CA SER A 254 -6.83 25.78 14.56
C SER A 254 -7.80 24.62 14.54
N TYR A 255 -7.41 23.55 13.85
CA TYR A 255 -8.14 22.29 13.79
C TYR A 255 -7.27 21.16 14.30
N ARG A 256 -7.84 20.26 15.09
CA ARG A 256 -7.15 19.10 15.63
C ARG A 256 -7.79 17.80 15.15
N GLY A 257 -6.96 16.83 14.85
CA GLY A 257 -7.37 15.48 14.47
C GLY A 257 -6.50 14.43 15.12
N ILE A 258 -7.08 13.27 15.37
CA ILE A 258 -6.34 12.11 15.83
C ILE A 258 -6.66 10.88 14.98
N GLY A 259 -5.69 9.99 14.86
CA GLY A 259 -5.86 8.68 14.27
C GLY A 259 -5.02 7.64 15.02
N PHE A 260 -5.51 6.41 15.06
CA PHE A 260 -4.82 5.29 15.69
C PHE A 260 -4.93 4.04 14.84
N SER A 261 -3.88 3.24 14.83
CA SER A 261 -3.94 1.90 14.26
C SER A 261 -2.92 0.95 14.87
N ARG A 262 -3.20 -0.35 14.76
CA ARG A 262 -2.23 -1.42 14.90
C ARG A 262 -2.14 -2.13 13.56
N TYR A 263 -1.00 -2.05 12.89
CA TYR A 263 -0.85 -2.61 11.55
C TYR A 263 -1.10 -4.13 11.54
N LYS A 264 -1.99 -4.59 10.66
CA LYS A 264 -2.48 -5.99 10.59
C LYS A 264 -3.08 -6.49 11.91
N ASN A 265 -3.50 -5.63 12.80
CA ASN A 265 -3.96 -5.96 14.16
C ASN A 265 -2.99 -6.85 14.97
N SER A 266 -1.75 -7.00 14.53
CA SER A 266 -0.74 -7.87 15.14
C SER A 266 0.67 -7.26 15.21
N ALA A 267 0.94 -6.21 14.42
CA ALA A 267 2.25 -5.59 14.35
C ALA A 267 2.34 -4.30 15.20
N ALA A 268 3.06 -3.28 14.72
CA ALA A 268 3.31 -2.05 15.47
C ALA A 268 2.04 -1.22 15.69
N TYR A 269 1.97 -0.56 16.82
CA TYR A 269 0.97 0.45 17.17
C TYR A 269 1.45 1.83 16.75
N CYS A 270 0.52 2.67 16.31
CA CYS A 270 0.80 4.06 16.01
C CYS A 270 -0.43 4.91 16.34
N ALA A 271 -0.25 5.96 17.12
CA ALA A 271 -1.22 7.04 17.28
C ALA A 271 -0.59 8.33 16.77
N VAL A 272 -1.37 9.10 16.02
CA VAL A 272 -0.94 10.36 15.41
C VAL A 272 -1.93 11.44 15.79
N GLY A 273 -1.43 12.54 16.35
CA GLY A 273 -2.18 13.76 16.55
C GLY A 273 -1.68 14.83 15.58
N VAL A 274 -2.60 15.57 15.02
CA VAL A 274 -2.31 16.66 14.11
C VAL A 274 -3.03 17.91 14.57
N GLU A 275 -2.31 19.03 14.61
CA GLU A 275 -2.88 20.36 14.73
C GLU A 275 -2.50 21.15 13.49
N LEU A 276 -3.47 21.80 12.87
CA LEU A 276 -3.24 22.62 11.69
C LEU A 276 -4.03 23.92 11.76
N LYS A 277 -3.46 24.97 11.20
CA LYS A 277 -4.09 26.27 11.03
C LYS A 277 -4.09 26.63 9.55
N VAL A 278 -5.25 27.05 9.06
CA VAL A 278 -5.37 27.58 7.70
C VAL A 278 -5.20 29.09 7.76
N HIS A 279 -4.14 29.62 7.16
CA HIS A 279 -3.83 31.05 7.17
C HIS A 279 -4.43 31.81 5.99
N ASP A 280 -4.62 31.12 4.87
CA ASP A 280 -5.19 31.71 3.67
C ASP A 280 -5.94 30.63 2.88
N LEU A 281 -7.11 30.97 2.35
CA LEU A 281 -7.91 30.10 1.49
C LEU A 281 -7.68 30.38 -0.01
N SER A 282 -6.76 31.29 -0.35
CA SER A 282 -6.33 31.49 -1.73
C SER A 282 -5.45 30.32 -2.18
N LEU A 283 -5.89 29.61 -3.20
CA LEU A 283 -5.12 28.62 -3.95
C LEU A 283 -4.16 29.31 -4.92
#